data_a6115ea38aa33df7cef1dd9f2df14c36
#
_entry.id   a6115ea38aa33df7cef1dd9f2df14c36
#
_cell.length_a   1.000
_cell.length_b   1.000
_cell.length_c   1.000
_cell.angle_alpha   90.00
_cell.angle_beta   90.00
_cell.angle_gamma   90.00
#
_symmetry.space_group_name_H-M   'P 1'
#
loop_
_entity.id
_entity.type
_entity.pdbx_description
1 polymer ?
#
loop_
_entity_poly.entity_id
_entity_poly.type
_entity_poly.pdbx_seq_one_letter_code
_entity_poly.pdbx_strand_id
1 'polypeptide(L)' 'MDLQWEEGFTISVDTGENTVVIRANREGLLSLAKHLVSLAEEVPGSHIHLDEYNALEENSAELIIEKE' A
#
# COMPACT_ATOMS: atom_id res chain seq x y z
N MET A 1 4.55 9.24 10.66
CA MET A 1 4.80 7.87 10.15
C MET A 1 5.81 7.96 9.01
N ASP A 2 6.88 7.21 9.14
CA ASP A 2 7.95 7.24 8.14
C ASP A 2 7.82 6.00 7.26
N LEU A 3 7.41 6.19 6.02
CA LEU A 3 7.21 5.09 5.07
C LEU A 3 8.49 4.84 4.28
N GLN A 4 9.05 3.67 4.46
CA GLN A 4 10.26 3.26 3.76
C GLN A 4 9.93 2.21 2.71
N TRP A 5 10.54 2.36 1.54
CA TRP A 5 10.31 1.49 0.39
C TRP A 5 11.55 0.67 0.09
N GLU A 6 11.36 -0.61 -0.17
CA GLU A 6 12.46 -1.46 -0.63
C GLU A 6 12.77 -1.13 -2.08
N GLU A 7 14.05 -1.05 -2.42
CA GLU A 7 14.46 -0.72 -3.78
C GLU A 7 13.91 -1.75 -4.77
N GLY A 8 13.39 -1.26 -5.88
CA GLY A 8 12.86 -2.11 -6.93
C GLY A 8 11.45 -2.63 -6.69
N PHE A 9 10.75 -2.10 -5.68
CA PHE A 9 9.39 -2.55 -5.38
C PHE A 9 8.42 -2.24 -6.52
N THR A 10 7.45 -3.15 -6.71
CA THR A 10 6.31 -2.90 -7.59
C THR A 10 5.04 -3.33 -6.87
N ILE A 11 4.02 -2.51 -6.96
CA ILE A 11 2.72 -2.77 -6.35
C ILE A 11 1.64 -2.27 -7.31
N SER A 12 0.68 -3.13 -7.61
CA SER A 12 -0.49 -2.71 -8.39
C SER A 12 -1.76 -3.12 -7.65
N VAL A 13 -2.82 -2.35 -7.85
CA VAL A 13 -4.12 -2.62 -7.22
C VAL A 13 -5.17 -2.64 -8.31
N ASP A 14 -5.85 -3.78 -8.43
CA ASP A 14 -6.95 -3.95 -9.37
C ASP A 14 -8.22 -4.22 -8.59
N THR A 15 -9.31 -3.63 -9.06
CA THR A 15 -10.63 -3.88 -8.47
C THR A 15 -11.51 -4.57 -9.48
N GLY A 16 -12.26 -5.54 -9.01
CA GLY A 16 -13.29 -6.19 -9.79
C GLY A 16 -14.58 -6.14 -8.99
N GLU A 17 -15.60 -6.81 -9.48
CA GLU A 17 -16.86 -6.89 -8.76
C GLU A 17 -16.67 -7.71 -7.48
N ASN A 18 -16.79 -7.07 -6.36
CA ASN A 18 -16.61 -7.66 -5.02
C ASN A 18 -15.21 -8.23 -4.75
N THR A 19 -14.20 -7.76 -5.50
CA THR A 19 -12.85 -8.26 -5.34
C THR A 19 -11.85 -7.11 -5.42
N VAL A 20 -10.84 -7.14 -4.57
CA VAL A 20 -9.68 -6.26 -4.65
C VAL A 20 -8.45 -7.16 -4.74
N VAL A 21 -7.62 -6.95 -5.74
CA VAL A 21 -6.40 -7.73 -5.92
C VAL A 21 -5.21 -6.79 -5.80
N ILE A 22 -4.29 -7.11 -4.90
CA ILE A 22 -3.04 -6.39 -4.78
C ILE A 22 -1.95 -7.32 -5.31
N ARG A 23 -1.26 -6.89 -6.38
CA ARG A 23 -0.13 -7.63 -6.92
C ARG A 23 1.13 -6.88 -6.59
N ALA A 24 2.10 -7.57 -6.04
CA ALA A 24 3.36 -6.95 -5.67
C ALA A 24 4.48 -7.96 -5.80
N ASN A 25 5.67 -7.46 -6.17
CA ASN A 25 6.83 -8.32 -6.13
C ASN A 25 7.29 -8.49 -4.67
N ARG A 26 8.37 -9.23 -4.45
CA ARG A 26 8.90 -9.46 -3.10
C ARG A 26 9.14 -8.14 -2.38
N GLU A 27 9.81 -7.20 -3.05
CA GLU A 27 10.15 -5.89 -2.47
C GLU A 27 8.90 -5.07 -2.16
N GLY A 28 7.88 -5.17 -3.02
CA GLY A 28 6.60 -4.52 -2.77
C GLY A 28 5.88 -5.10 -1.56
N LEU A 29 5.87 -6.41 -1.42
CA LEU A 29 5.25 -7.07 -0.26
C LEU A 29 5.97 -6.71 1.03
N LEU A 30 7.30 -6.68 1.01
CA LEU A 30 8.08 -6.29 2.19
C LEU A 30 7.82 -4.84 2.57
N SER A 31 7.74 -3.96 1.57
CA SER A 31 7.43 -2.54 1.81
C SER A 31 6.05 -2.38 2.45
N LEU A 32 5.04 -3.06 1.90
CA LEU A 32 3.69 -3.02 2.46
C LEU A 32 3.67 -3.55 3.88
N ALA A 33 4.38 -4.63 4.16
CA ALA A 33 4.45 -5.20 5.50
C ALA A 33 4.99 -4.18 6.50
N LYS A 34 6.05 -3.48 6.15
CA LYS A 34 6.62 -2.44 7.01
C LYS A 34 5.64 -1.30 7.24
N HIS A 35 4.94 -0.87 6.19
CA HIS A 35 3.95 0.20 6.30
C HIS A 35 2.79 -0.20 7.19
N LEU A 36 2.33 -1.45 7.09
CA LEU A 36 1.23 -1.94 7.92
C LEU A 36 1.64 -1.99 9.38
N VAL A 37 2.86 -2.44 9.68
CA VAL A 37 3.37 -2.44 11.05
C VAL A 37 3.44 -1.01 11.59
N SER A 38 3.98 -0.07 10.79
CA SER A 38 4.05 1.34 11.20
C SER A 38 2.66 1.91 11.46
N LEU A 39 1.71 1.62 10.58
CA LEU A 39 0.34 2.12 10.73
C LEU A 39 -0.32 1.56 11.99
N ALA A 40 -0.05 0.30 12.32
CA ALA A 40 -0.61 -0.34 13.51
C ALA A 40 -0.21 0.37 14.80
N GLU A 41 0.94 1.07 14.80
CA GLU A 41 1.44 1.80 15.96
C GLU A 41 0.97 3.25 16.01
N GLU A 42 0.22 3.70 15.00
CA GLU A 42 -0.27 5.08 14.94
C GLU A 42 -1.59 5.24 15.70
N VAL A 43 -2.00 6.49 15.90
CA VAL A 43 -3.28 6.78 16.55
C VAL A 43 -4.44 6.42 15.62
N PRO A 44 -5.63 6.10 16.18
CA PRO A 44 -6.81 5.83 15.35
C PRO A 44 -7.10 6.97 14.39
N GLY A 45 -7.48 6.64 13.17
CA GLY A 45 -7.74 7.61 12.13
C GLY A 45 -6.56 7.86 11.20
N SER A 46 -5.35 7.43 11.59
CA SER A 46 -4.19 7.51 10.71
C SER A 46 -4.41 6.60 9.51
N HIS A 47 -3.88 6.98 8.36
CA HIS A 47 -4.07 6.19 7.16
C HIS A 47 -2.88 6.30 6.23
N ILE A 48 -2.78 5.31 5.34
CA ILE A 48 -1.82 5.30 4.25
C ILE A 48 -2.63 5.42 2.96
N HIS A 49 -2.22 6.35 2.11
CA HIS A 49 -2.87 6.59 0.82
C HIS A 49 -1.86 6.29 -0.29
N LEU A 50 -2.16 5.27 -1.07
CA LEU A 50 -1.31 4.86 -2.19
C LEU A 50 -2.06 5.07 -3.50
N ASP A 51 -1.37 5.64 -4.49
CA ASP A 51 -1.91 5.82 -5.83
C ASP A 51 -0.79 5.72 -6.85
N GLU A 52 -1.13 5.87 -8.12
CA GLU A 52 -0.14 5.73 -9.20
C GLU A 52 0.88 6.87 -9.24
N TYR A 53 0.65 7.94 -8.49
CA TYR A 53 1.56 9.08 -8.44
C TYR A 53 2.58 8.97 -7.31
N ASN A 54 2.40 8.06 -6.38
CA ASN A 54 3.36 7.90 -5.27
C ASN A 54 3.99 6.52 -5.17
N ALA A 55 3.24 5.44 -5.33
CA ALA A 55 3.77 4.11 -5.07
C ALA A 55 3.26 3.03 -6.00
N LEU A 56 2.08 3.18 -6.58
CA LEU A 56 1.46 2.11 -7.36
C LEU A 56 1.79 2.21 -8.84
N GLU A 57 1.79 1.06 -9.49
CA GLU A 57 1.98 0.99 -10.93
C GLU A 57 0.84 1.70 -11.67
N GLU A 58 1.12 2.11 -12.89
CA GLU A 58 0.15 2.80 -13.75
C GLU A 58 -1.14 1.99 -13.88
N ASN A 59 -2.26 2.68 -13.90
CA ASN A 59 -3.62 2.11 -14.00
C ASN A 59 -4.08 1.37 -12.74
N SER A 60 -3.36 1.50 -11.62
CA SER A 60 -3.82 0.95 -10.36
C SER A 60 -4.97 1.77 -9.79
N ALA A 61 -5.87 1.11 -9.07
CA ALA A 61 -6.88 1.78 -8.27
C ALA A 61 -6.20 2.39 -7.04
N GLU A 62 -6.75 3.50 -6.57
CA GLU A 62 -6.28 4.13 -5.33
C GLU A 62 -6.54 3.19 -4.15
N LEU A 63 -5.58 3.11 -3.24
CA LEU A 63 -5.68 2.25 -2.06
C LEU A 63 -5.49 3.09 -0.80
N ILE A 64 -6.47 3.03 0.08
CA ILE A 64 -6.40 3.70 1.37
C ILE A 64 -6.54 2.64 2.46
N ILE A 65 -5.61 2.64 3.41
CA ILE A 65 -5.64 1.72 4.55
C ILE A 65 -5.66 2.59 5.80
N GLU A 66 -6.70 2.43 6.62
CA GLU A 66 -6.90 3.27 7.77
C GLU A 66 -6.84 2.47 9.07
N LYS A 67 -6.21 3.05 10.08
CA LYS A 67 -6.15 2.49 11.43
C LYS A 67 -7.44 2.82 12.17
N GLU A 68 -8.12 1.81 12.69
CA GLU A 68 -9.28 1.99 13.58
C GLU A 68 -8.84 2.10 15.03
#